data_d4c3d97734e8dda23b4195b87c8e29da
#
_entry.id   d4c3d97734e8dda23b4195b87c8e29da
#
_cell.length_a   1.000
_cell.length_b   1.000
_cell.length_c   1.000
_cell.angle_alpha   90.00
_cell.angle_beta   90.00
_cell.angle_gamma   90.00
#
_symmetry.space_group_name_H-M   'P 1'
#
loop_
_entity.id
_entity.type
_entity.pdbx_description
1 polymer ?
#
loop_
_entity_poly.entity_id
_entity_poly.type
_entity_poly.pdbx_seq_one_letter_code
_entity_poly.pdbx_strand_id
1 'polypeptide(L)'
;MYKRQVSDVALSQFRNSIKFYYITQTGSDIYFDIDALTWNSNLGKTINKTMFIEGNIGSDNALTPAASFEESPAYNVLFDITGTIKGAPGLGGGKPGNVSITGQTGGTALSIISTGGENLVVNVNSSARIYGGGGGGEKGKQGDQGASGLCQDTETVQNCGECPTCPEGWTSTSGCYTGNACARVRRCNWWGSCWFETTAYLRYDDCLNEYEVAGGLGGEGGDGGTGRGHGNESGSLQGDIGAQPDPDNGCNSSQGQPGETGGAGGEWALKGADTNNTGDGGAPGRAIAGTSYSVIGSISATTIKGDYPATP
;
A
#
# COMPACT_ATOMS: atom_id res chain seq x y z
N MET A 1 7.39 -29.03 -18.71
CA MET A 1 7.71 -30.39 -19.19
C MET A 1 9.23 -30.53 -19.23
N TYR A 2 9.79 -31.21 -18.23
CA TYR A 2 11.24 -31.36 -18.10
C TYR A 2 11.75 -32.39 -19.10
N LYS A 3 12.58 -31.97 -20.04
CA LYS A 3 13.31 -32.92 -20.88
C LYS A 3 14.64 -33.28 -20.18
N ARG A 4 14.69 -34.47 -19.65
CA ARG A 4 15.92 -35.09 -19.15
C ARG A 4 16.71 -35.62 -20.36
N GLN A 5 17.77 -34.93 -20.72
CA GLN A 5 18.68 -35.47 -21.74
C GLN A 5 19.94 -36.02 -21.02
N VAL A 6 19.96 -37.31 -20.79
CA VAL A 6 21.12 -38.03 -20.33
C VAL A 6 21.79 -38.61 -21.57
N SER A 7 22.90 -38.03 -22.01
CA SER A 7 23.73 -38.65 -23.01
C SER A 7 24.68 -39.65 -22.30
N ASP A 8 24.31 -40.94 -22.34
CA ASP A 8 25.20 -42.01 -21.91
C ASP A 8 26.32 -42.18 -22.94
N VAL A 9 27.44 -41.55 -22.72
CA VAL A 9 28.68 -41.91 -23.38
C VAL A 9 29.25 -43.14 -22.66
N ALA A 10 29.51 -44.21 -23.41
CA ALA A 10 29.97 -45.49 -22.87
C ALA A 10 31.23 -45.33 -21.98
N LEU A 11 31.08 -45.61 -20.71
CA LEU A 11 32.01 -45.35 -19.60
C LEU A 11 33.28 -46.20 -19.58
N SER A 12 33.49 -47.09 -20.56
CA SER A 12 34.63 -48.04 -20.55
C SER A 12 35.97 -47.45 -20.97
N GLN A 13 36.00 -46.26 -21.56
CA GLN A 13 37.22 -45.67 -22.12
C GLN A 13 37.81 -44.45 -21.37
N PHE A 14 37.14 -43.91 -20.34
CA PHE A 14 37.62 -42.68 -19.67
C PHE A 14 37.78 -42.87 -18.16
N ARG A 15 38.93 -43.36 -17.74
CA ARG A 15 39.24 -43.52 -16.31
C ARG A 15 39.40 -42.21 -15.51
N ASN A 16 39.36 -41.04 -16.13
CA ASN A 16 39.44 -39.70 -15.49
C ASN A 16 38.54 -38.66 -16.13
N SER A 17 37.41 -39.06 -16.71
CA SER A 17 36.51 -38.08 -17.35
C SER A 17 35.69 -37.31 -16.30
N ILE A 18 35.67 -35.99 -16.42
CA ILE A 18 34.73 -35.11 -15.72
C ILE A 18 33.35 -35.45 -16.24
N LYS A 19 32.42 -35.84 -15.35
CA LYS A 19 31.02 -36.00 -15.72
C LYS A 19 30.35 -34.64 -15.72
N PHE A 20 29.64 -34.34 -16.81
CA PHE A 20 28.79 -33.20 -16.91
C PHE A 20 27.35 -33.66 -16.73
N TYR A 21 26.58 -32.91 -15.94
CA TYR A 21 25.16 -33.11 -15.73
C TYR A 21 24.42 -31.86 -16.18
N TYR A 22 23.46 -32.03 -17.08
CA TYR A 22 22.72 -30.92 -17.66
C TYR A 22 21.25 -31.04 -17.31
N ILE A 23 20.66 -29.93 -16.85
CA ILE A 23 19.22 -29.77 -16.66
C ILE A 23 18.77 -28.57 -17.48
N THR A 24 17.66 -28.67 -18.17
CA THR A 24 17.11 -27.57 -18.94
C THR A 24 15.70 -27.25 -18.46
N GLN A 25 15.45 -26.01 -18.06
CA GLN A 25 14.13 -25.46 -17.77
C GLN A 25 13.68 -24.66 -18.99
N THR A 26 12.58 -25.08 -19.65
CA THR A 26 12.11 -24.50 -20.93
C THR A 26 10.70 -23.96 -20.87
N GLY A 27 9.97 -24.15 -19.79
CA GLY A 27 8.58 -23.71 -19.66
C GLY A 27 8.43 -22.37 -18.96
N SER A 28 7.18 -22.00 -18.69
CA SER A 28 6.87 -20.96 -17.71
C SER A 28 6.66 -21.60 -16.35
N ASP A 29 7.22 -21.00 -15.30
CA ASP A 29 7.17 -21.53 -13.95
C ASP A 29 6.99 -20.40 -12.94
N ILE A 30 6.43 -20.73 -11.78
CA ILE A 30 6.30 -19.81 -10.65
C ILE A 30 6.98 -20.48 -9.45
N TYR A 31 7.82 -19.73 -8.72
CA TYR A 31 8.57 -20.25 -7.57
C TYR A 31 9.44 -21.46 -7.93
N PHE A 32 10.29 -21.30 -8.90
CA PHE A 32 11.13 -22.40 -9.37
C PHE A 32 12.22 -22.72 -8.33
N ASP A 33 12.05 -23.87 -7.65
CA ASP A 33 13.01 -24.42 -6.72
C ASP A 33 14.03 -25.29 -7.47
N ILE A 34 15.26 -24.81 -7.55
CA ILE A 34 16.34 -25.50 -8.27
C ILE A 34 16.80 -26.73 -7.51
N ASP A 35 16.64 -26.76 -6.19
CA ASP A 35 17.07 -27.88 -5.32
C ASP A 35 16.13 -29.08 -5.42
N ALA A 36 14.85 -28.85 -5.74
CA ALA A 36 13.89 -29.91 -6.02
C ALA A 36 14.24 -30.76 -7.25
N LEU A 37 15.10 -30.23 -8.09
CA LEU A 37 15.67 -30.99 -9.20
C LEU A 37 16.71 -31.94 -8.60
N THR A 38 16.44 -33.26 -8.61
CA THR A 38 17.30 -34.31 -8.12
C THR A 38 18.69 -34.24 -8.77
N TRP A 39 19.52 -33.36 -8.24
CA TRP A 39 20.94 -33.38 -8.52
C TRP A 39 21.45 -34.67 -7.88
N ASN A 40 21.97 -35.56 -8.68
CA ASN A 40 22.39 -36.86 -8.19
C ASN A 40 23.59 -36.72 -7.26
N SER A 41 23.33 -36.53 -5.94
CA SER A 41 24.31 -36.31 -4.90
C SER A 41 25.15 -37.57 -4.58
N ASN A 42 24.74 -38.74 -5.08
CA ASN A 42 25.28 -40.04 -4.61
C ASN A 42 26.53 -40.51 -5.31
N LEU A 43 27.18 -39.71 -6.14
CA LEU A 43 28.32 -40.24 -6.90
C LEU A 43 29.71 -40.04 -6.28
N GLY A 44 29.82 -39.41 -5.08
CA GLY A 44 31.11 -39.26 -4.34
C GLY A 44 32.27 -38.67 -5.17
N LYS A 45 32.00 -38.07 -6.34
CA LYS A 45 32.96 -37.49 -7.25
C LYS A 45 32.59 -36.05 -7.57
N THR A 46 33.55 -35.20 -7.77
CA THR A 46 33.33 -33.83 -8.27
C THR A 46 32.70 -33.91 -9.65
N ILE A 47 31.45 -33.43 -9.76
CA ILE A 47 30.68 -33.40 -11.01
C ILE A 47 30.37 -31.92 -11.30
N ASN A 48 30.79 -31.46 -12.49
CA ASN A 48 30.34 -30.16 -12.95
C ASN A 48 28.88 -30.25 -13.38
N LYS A 49 28.05 -29.38 -12.83
CA LYS A 49 26.61 -29.30 -13.14
C LYS A 49 26.33 -28.02 -13.89
N THR A 50 25.53 -28.12 -14.93
CA THR A 50 25.05 -26.95 -15.66
C THR A 50 23.52 -27.00 -15.71
N MET A 51 22.92 -25.90 -15.30
CA MET A 51 21.51 -25.68 -15.46
C MET A 51 21.27 -24.63 -16.52
N PHE A 52 20.58 -25.01 -17.57
CA PHE A 52 20.10 -24.09 -18.61
C PHE A 52 18.73 -23.55 -18.22
N ILE A 53 18.60 -22.25 -18.07
CA ILE A 53 17.35 -21.56 -17.82
C ILE A 53 16.95 -20.84 -19.10
N GLU A 54 16.10 -21.48 -19.89
CA GLU A 54 15.65 -20.99 -21.20
C GLU A 54 14.21 -20.45 -21.17
N GLY A 55 13.44 -20.83 -20.18
CA GLY A 55 12.05 -20.46 -20.02
C GLY A 55 11.83 -19.15 -19.27
N ASN A 56 10.58 -18.92 -18.90
CA ASN A 56 10.16 -17.77 -18.10
C ASN A 56 9.86 -18.22 -16.67
N ILE A 57 10.54 -17.65 -15.71
CA ILE A 57 10.34 -17.91 -14.30
C ILE A 57 9.86 -16.62 -13.64
N GLY A 58 8.84 -16.70 -12.80
CA GLY A 58 8.26 -15.56 -12.12
C GLY A 58 7.92 -15.81 -10.66
N SER A 59 7.59 -14.75 -9.93
CA SER A 59 6.99 -14.79 -8.61
C SER A 59 5.79 -13.85 -8.58
N ASP A 60 4.71 -14.27 -7.95
CA ASP A 60 3.53 -13.45 -7.67
C ASP A 60 3.49 -12.95 -6.22
N ASN A 61 4.50 -13.33 -5.42
CA ASN A 61 4.66 -12.91 -4.02
C ASN A 61 6.03 -12.28 -3.80
N ALA A 62 6.06 -11.03 -3.34
CA ALA A 62 7.29 -10.28 -3.13
C ALA A 62 8.22 -10.88 -2.04
N LEU A 63 7.69 -11.70 -1.14
CA LEU A 63 8.47 -12.37 -0.10
C LEU A 63 9.14 -13.67 -0.58
N THR A 64 8.75 -14.18 -1.74
CA THR A 64 9.28 -15.42 -2.31
C THR A 64 10.05 -15.11 -3.60
N PRO A 65 11.32 -15.48 -3.72
CA PRO A 65 12.08 -15.29 -4.95
C PRO A 65 11.45 -16.07 -6.11
N ALA A 66 11.62 -15.58 -7.34
CA ALA A 66 11.11 -16.29 -8.52
C ALA A 66 11.84 -17.61 -8.74
N ALA A 67 13.16 -17.63 -8.50
CA ALA A 67 13.96 -18.85 -8.47
C ALA A 67 14.85 -18.87 -7.24
N SER A 68 15.02 -20.04 -6.62
CA SER A 68 15.88 -20.23 -5.46
C SER A 68 16.85 -21.39 -5.68
N PHE A 69 18.05 -21.25 -5.09
CA PHE A 69 19.07 -22.27 -4.96
C PHE A 69 19.68 -22.21 -3.56
N GLU A 70 19.48 -23.23 -2.78
CA GLU A 70 19.84 -23.26 -1.34
C GLU A 70 20.83 -24.38 -0.98
N GLU A 71 21.60 -24.87 -1.93
CA GLU A 71 22.59 -25.92 -1.69
C GLU A 71 24.00 -25.39 -1.47
N SER A 72 24.82 -26.19 -0.78
CA SER A 72 26.26 -26.01 -0.66
C SER A 72 26.98 -27.02 -1.54
N PRO A 73 27.15 -26.73 -2.83
CA PRO A 73 27.72 -27.69 -3.73
C PRO A 73 29.20 -27.92 -3.46
N ALA A 74 29.59 -29.18 -3.27
CA ALA A 74 31.01 -29.58 -3.25
C ALA A 74 31.61 -29.65 -4.66
N TYR A 75 30.97 -29.03 -5.67
CA TYR A 75 31.30 -29.12 -7.10
C TYR A 75 30.92 -27.83 -7.83
N ASN A 76 31.44 -27.66 -9.04
CA ASN A 76 31.13 -26.48 -9.85
C ASN A 76 29.67 -26.54 -10.35
N VAL A 77 28.96 -25.44 -10.15
CA VAL A 77 27.61 -25.24 -10.65
C VAL A 77 27.58 -24.03 -11.57
N LEU A 78 27.09 -24.21 -12.77
CA LEU A 78 26.87 -23.15 -13.75
C LEU A 78 25.37 -22.99 -13.98
N PHE A 79 24.84 -21.83 -13.71
CA PHE A 79 23.53 -21.40 -14.24
C PHE A 79 23.74 -20.65 -15.54
N ASP A 80 23.33 -21.26 -16.65
CA ASP A 80 23.41 -20.64 -17.98
C ASP A 80 22.04 -20.13 -18.37
N ILE A 81 21.85 -18.80 -18.28
CA ILE A 81 20.55 -18.15 -18.38
C ILE A 81 20.42 -17.49 -19.74
N THR A 82 19.47 -17.96 -20.53
CA THR A 82 19.02 -17.35 -21.79
C THR A 82 17.56 -16.87 -21.72
N GLY A 83 16.82 -17.38 -20.76
CA GLY A 83 15.42 -17.07 -20.50
C GLY A 83 15.21 -15.84 -19.60
N THR A 84 14.07 -15.82 -18.94
CA THR A 84 13.64 -14.68 -18.12
C THR A 84 13.37 -15.11 -16.69
N ILE A 85 13.89 -14.36 -15.70
CA ILE A 85 13.60 -14.53 -14.28
C ILE A 85 13.13 -13.17 -13.73
N LYS A 86 11.91 -13.10 -13.21
CA LYS A 86 11.29 -11.85 -12.75
C LYS A 86 10.74 -11.97 -11.34
N GLY A 87 11.17 -11.09 -10.47
CA GLY A 87 10.59 -10.93 -9.13
C GLY A 87 9.17 -10.37 -9.18
N ALA A 88 8.43 -10.58 -8.10
CA ALA A 88 7.08 -10.06 -7.92
C ALA A 88 7.05 -8.54 -7.79
N PRO A 89 5.95 -7.86 -8.15
CA PRO A 89 5.77 -6.45 -7.84
C PRO A 89 5.55 -6.24 -6.34
N GLY A 90 6.02 -5.14 -5.80
CA GLY A 90 5.62 -4.65 -4.49
C GLY A 90 4.23 -4.01 -4.57
N LEU A 91 3.34 -4.33 -3.64
CA LEU A 91 2.00 -3.73 -3.55
C LEU A 91 2.09 -2.31 -2.99
N GLY A 92 1.28 -1.40 -3.51
CA GLY A 92 1.14 -0.06 -2.95
C GLY A 92 0.56 -0.07 -1.54
N GLY A 93 0.88 0.95 -0.75
CA GLY A 93 0.28 1.16 0.57
C GLY A 93 -1.23 1.40 0.46
N GLY A 94 -2.01 0.82 1.36
CA GLY A 94 -3.47 0.86 1.35
C GLY A 94 -4.15 -0.20 0.46
N LYS A 95 -3.44 -0.81 -0.49
CA LYS A 95 -4.00 -1.82 -1.39
C LYS A 95 -4.40 -3.11 -0.65
N PRO A 96 -5.41 -3.85 -1.16
CA PRO A 96 -5.70 -5.19 -0.68
C PRO A 96 -4.44 -6.06 -0.68
N GLY A 97 -4.12 -6.64 0.49
CA GLY A 97 -2.87 -7.39 0.71
C GLY A 97 -1.71 -6.57 1.27
N ASN A 98 -1.81 -5.24 1.28
CA ASN A 98 -0.90 -4.34 1.99
C ASN A 98 -1.66 -3.16 2.62
N VAL A 99 -2.23 -3.36 3.79
CA VAL A 99 -2.99 -2.34 4.55
C VAL A 99 -2.11 -1.26 5.19
N SER A 100 -0.79 -1.40 5.13
CA SER A 100 0.16 -0.39 5.60
C SER A 100 0.10 0.86 4.72
N ILE A 101 0.46 2.01 5.29
CA ILE A 101 0.70 3.25 4.52
C ILE A 101 1.95 3.14 3.64
N THR A 102 2.93 2.33 4.07
CA THR A 102 4.19 2.10 3.35
C THR A 102 3.97 1.14 2.18
N GLY A 103 4.58 1.42 1.04
CA GLY A 103 4.62 0.50 -0.09
C GLY A 103 5.42 -0.78 0.24
N GLN A 104 4.99 -1.90 -0.29
CA GLN A 104 5.68 -3.18 -0.11
C GLN A 104 6.95 -3.22 -0.98
N THR A 105 8.01 -3.85 -0.46
CA THR A 105 9.24 -4.13 -1.22
C THR A 105 8.94 -5.02 -2.42
N GLY A 106 9.59 -4.78 -3.55
CA GLY A 106 9.55 -5.66 -4.71
C GLY A 106 10.26 -7.00 -4.46
N GLY A 107 9.82 -8.05 -5.14
CA GLY A 107 10.36 -9.41 -4.99
C GLY A 107 11.73 -9.60 -5.65
N THR A 108 12.52 -10.50 -5.10
CA THR A 108 13.80 -10.95 -5.67
C THR A 108 13.55 -11.87 -6.88
N ALA A 109 14.35 -11.72 -7.95
CA ALA A 109 14.26 -12.62 -9.08
C ALA A 109 14.97 -13.96 -8.78
N LEU A 110 16.27 -13.95 -8.53
CA LEU A 110 17.04 -15.16 -8.23
C LEU A 110 17.67 -15.06 -6.82
N SER A 111 17.42 -16.05 -5.97
CA SER A 111 18.04 -16.18 -4.65
C SER A 111 19.03 -17.33 -4.65
N ILE A 112 20.27 -17.05 -4.25
CA ILE A 112 21.33 -18.04 -4.12
C ILE A 112 21.86 -18.02 -2.69
N ILE A 113 21.51 -19.03 -1.92
CA ILE A 113 21.97 -19.23 -0.54
C ILE A 113 22.93 -20.41 -0.55
N SER A 114 24.22 -20.11 -0.70
CA SER A 114 25.26 -21.15 -0.67
C SER A 114 26.18 -20.93 0.53
N THR A 115 26.42 -21.96 1.31
CA THR A 115 27.31 -21.90 2.49
C THR A 115 28.74 -22.36 2.22
N GLY A 116 29.09 -22.71 0.98
CA GLY A 116 30.42 -23.24 0.63
C GLY A 116 30.76 -23.17 -0.86
N GLY A 117 30.06 -22.37 -1.63
CA GLY A 117 30.18 -22.40 -3.09
C GLY A 117 31.27 -21.52 -3.68
N GLU A 118 32.52 -21.90 -3.57
CA GLU A 118 33.62 -21.23 -4.30
C GLU A 118 33.46 -21.33 -5.84
N ASN A 119 32.54 -22.17 -6.35
CA ASN A 119 32.48 -22.55 -7.74
C ASN A 119 31.06 -22.40 -8.35
N LEU A 120 30.25 -21.48 -7.83
CA LEU A 120 28.93 -21.21 -8.40
C LEU A 120 29.03 -20.01 -9.35
N VAL A 121 28.65 -20.23 -10.58
CA VAL A 121 28.70 -19.21 -11.64
C VAL A 121 27.33 -19.01 -12.25
N VAL A 122 26.92 -17.76 -12.36
CA VAL A 122 25.72 -17.33 -13.10
C VAL A 122 26.18 -16.70 -14.41
N ASN A 123 25.99 -17.42 -15.52
CA ASN A 123 26.27 -16.91 -16.86
C ASN A 123 25.00 -16.28 -17.45
N VAL A 124 25.07 -14.98 -17.71
CA VAL A 124 23.95 -14.20 -18.24
C VAL A 124 24.15 -14.00 -19.74
N ASN A 125 23.35 -14.64 -20.54
CA ASN A 125 23.40 -14.47 -22.00
C ASN A 125 22.73 -13.14 -22.42
N SER A 126 23.02 -12.69 -23.65
CA SER A 126 22.51 -11.42 -24.15
C SER A 126 20.97 -11.36 -24.28
N SER A 127 20.31 -12.51 -24.42
CA SER A 127 18.85 -12.65 -24.42
C SER A 127 18.24 -12.71 -23.01
N ALA A 128 19.03 -13.01 -21.99
CA ALA A 128 18.55 -13.16 -20.62
C ALA A 128 17.92 -11.89 -20.06
N ARG A 129 16.96 -12.07 -19.15
CA ARG A 129 16.32 -10.98 -18.41
C ARG A 129 16.17 -11.41 -16.96
N ILE A 130 16.97 -10.84 -16.06
CA ILE A 130 16.92 -11.10 -14.61
C ILE A 130 16.55 -9.78 -13.94
N TYR A 131 15.28 -9.65 -13.58
CA TYR A 131 14.73 -8.38 -13.11
C TYR A 131 14.14 -8.52 -11.71
N GLY A 132 14.68 -7.80 -10.75
CA GLY A 132 14.02 -7.58 -9.46
C GLY A 132 12.72 -6.81 -9.64
N GLY A 133 11.73 -7.09 -8.81
CA GLY A 133 10.47 -6.34 -8.83
C GLY A 133 10.64 -4.90 -8.38
N GLY A 134 9.83 -3.99 -8.87
CA GLY A 134 9.73 -2.62 -8.38
C GLY A 134 8.96 -2.58 -7.06
N GLY A 135 9.29 -1.64 -6.18
CA GLY A 135 8.57 -1.41 -4.93
C GLY A 135 7.20 -0.77 -5.17
N GLY A 136 6.25 -0.99 -4.27
CA GLY A 136 4.96 -0.30 -4.28
C GLY A 136 5.10 1.17 -3.86
N GLY A 137 4.21 2.04 -4.33
CA GLY A 137 4.13 3.44 -3.89
C GLY A 137 3.55 3.57 -2.47
N GLU A 138 3.83 4.66 -1.81
CA GLU A 138 3.24 5.01 -0.52
C GLU A 138 1.76 5.40 -0.67
N LYS A 139 0.93 5.16 0.35
CA LYS A 139 -0.44 5.70 0.42
C LYS A 139 -0.40 7.23 0.60
N GLY A 140 -1.26 7.94 -0.09
CA GLY A 140 -1.42 9.39 0.07
C GLY A 140 -1.85 9.78 1.49
N LYS A 141 -1.51 10.99 1.91
CA LYS A 141 -1.93 11.55 3.20
C LYS A 141 -3.43 11.85 3.20
N GLN A 142 -4.08 11.63 4.32
CA GLN A 142 -5.45 12.13 4.54
C GLN A 142 -5.44 13.66 4.52
N GLY A 143 -6.46 14.25 3.92
CA GLY A 143 -6.66 15.69 3.94
C GLY A 143 -6.90 16.23 5.36
N ASP A 144 -6.58 17.49 5.58
CA ASP A 144 -6.82 18.12 6.88
C ASP A 144 -8.31 18.37 7.11
N GLN A 145 -8.74 18.32 8.36
CA GLN A 145 -10.11 18.67 8.75
C GLN A 145 -10.37 20.17 8.52
N GLY A 146 -11.58 20.52 8.12
CA GLY A 146 -12.01 21.91 8.00
C GLY A 146 -12.06 22.62 9.34
N ALA A 147 -12.09 23.95 9.32
CA ALA A 147 -12.22 24.75 10.52
C ALA A 147 -13.62 24.59 11.14
N SER A 148 -13.68 24.63 12.48
CA SER A 148 -14.97 24.65 13.21
C SER A 148 -15.75 25.92 12.88
N GLY A 149 -17.06 25.82 12.93
CA GLY A 149 -17.99 26.93 12.83
C GLY A 149 -18.77 27.14 14.12
N LEU A 150 -19.28 28.33 14.32
CA LEU A 150 -20.11 28.68 15.47
C LEU A 150 -21.57 28.73 15.02
N CYS A 151 -22.40 27.87 15.58
CA CYS A 151 -23.85 27.90 15.42
C CYS A 151 -24.50 28.78 16.44
N GLN A 152 -25.57 29.43 16.06
CA GLN A 152 -26.43 30.24 16.93
C GLN A 152 -27.90 29.86 16.71
N ASP A 153 -28.51 29.26 17.72
CA ASP A 153 -29.94 29.03 17.76
C ASP A 153 -30.60 30.12 18.59
N THR A 154 -31.69 30.66 18.10
CA THR A 154 -32.48 31.69 18.81
C THR A 154 -33.88 31.18 19.08
N GLU A 155 -34.35 31.34 20.30
CA GLU A 155 -35.74 31.01 20.68
C GLU A 155 -36.32 32.12 21.54
N THR A 156 -37.54 32.53 21.23
CA THR A 156 -38.29 33.46 22.07
C THR A 156 -39.16 32.66 23.04
N VAL A 157 -38.85 32.72 24.32
CA VAL A 157 -39.67 32.12 25.38
C VAL A 157 -40.69 33.12 25.93
N GLN A 158 -41.83 32.65 26.37
CA GLN A 158 -42.89 33.49 26.87
C GLN A 158 -43.56 32.93 28.16
N ASN A 159 -43.96 33.81 29.05
CA ASN A 159 -44.74 33.45 30.24
C ASN A 159 -45.76 34.55 30.57
N CYS A 160 -46.82 34.19 31.27
CA CYS A 160 -47.87 35.14 31.66
C CYS A 160 -47.59 35.68 33.08
N GLY A 161 -47.34 36.96 33.17
CA GLY A 161 -47.14 37.67 34.45
C GLY A 161 -45.70 37.77 34.90
N GLU A 162 -44.90 36.75 34.73
CA GLU A 162 -43.50 36.70 35.14
C GLU A 162 -42.56 36.63 33.91
N CYS A 163 -41.35 37.14 34.07
CA CYS A 163 -40.32 36.99 33.04
C CYS A 163 -39.93 35.52 32.89
N PRO A 164 -39.97 34.98 31.66
CA PRO A 164 -39.53 33.65 31.42
C PRO A 164 -38.00 33.56 31.65
N THR A 165 -37.54 32.39 31.99
CA THR A 165 -36.09 32.06 32.01
C THR A 165 -35.74 31.29 30.76
N CYS A 166 -34.61 31.61 30.19
CA CYS A 166 -34.09 30.82 29.07
C CYS A 166 -33.82 29.37 29.49
N PRO A 167 -33.90 28.43 28.58
CA PRO A 167 -33.50 27.05 28.82
C PRO A 167 -32.10 26.95 29.37
N GLU A 168 -31.79 25.86 30.07
CA GLU A 168 -30.43 25.62 30.60
C GLU A 168 -29.39 25.64 29.45
N GLY A 169 -28.31 26.39 29.66
CA GLY A 169 -27.27 26.60 28.67
C GLY A 169 -27.51 27.75 27.68
N TRP A 170 -28.69 28.37 27.69
CA TRP A 170 -29.01 29.50 26.82
C TRP A 170 -28.87 30.84 27.53
N THR A 171 -28.48 31.85 26.77
CA THR A 171 -28.29 33.21 27.31
C THR A 171 -29.39 34.13 26.85
N SER A 172 -29.96 34.92 27.79
CA SER A 172 -30.92 36.00 27.44
C SER A 172 -30.20 37.11 26.69
N THR A 173 -30.73 37.50 25.55
CA THR A 173 -30.16 38.54 24.67
C THR A 173 -30.94 39.86 24.70
N SER A 174 -32.25 39.79 24.89
CA SER A 174 -33.11 40.97 24.85
C SER A 174 -33.58 41.44 26.25
N GLY A 175 -33.41 40.54 27.24
CA GLY A 175 -34.07 40.73 28.51
C GLY A 175 -35.59 40.67 28.43
N CYS A 176 -36.22 40.67 29.58
CA CYS A 176 -37.67 40.52 29.67
C CYS A 176 -38.42 41.75 29.10
N TYR A 177 -39.23 41.56 28.08
CA TYR A 177 -40.11 42.64 27.58
C TYR A 177 -41.57 42.25 27.61
N THR A 178 -42.48 43.27 27.52
CA THR A 178 -43.91 43.13 27.75
C THR A 178 -44.65 43.05 26.44
N GLY A 179 -45.50 42.04 26.31
CA GLY A 179 -46.40 41.85 25.14
C GLY A 179 -47.86 42.16 25.52
N ASN A 180 -48.75 41.37 24.90
CA ASN A 180 -50.21 41.52 25.03
C ASN A 180 -50.70 41.02 26.40
N ALA A 181 -51.87 41.47 26.80
CA ALA A 181 -52.54 40.98 28.00
C ALA A 181 -52.84 39.47 27.91
N CYS A 182 -52.38 38.70 28.87
CA CYS A 182 -52.57 37.25 28.96
C CYS A 182 -53.56 36.82 30.03
N ALA A 183 -53.76 37.66 31.04
CA ALA A 183 -54.76 37.38 32.05
C ALA A 183 -55.66 38.61 32.24
N ARG A 184 -56.95 38.39 32.19
CA ARG A 184 -57.99 39.42 32.42
C ARG A 184 -59.02 38.85 33.36
N VAL A 185 -59.39 39.65 34.34
CA VAL A 185 -60.47 39.31 35.29
C VAL A 185 -61.67 40.18 34.96
N ARG A 186 -62.86 39.55 34.83
CA ARG A 186 -64.12 40.28 34.68
C ARG A 186 -64.46 40.90 36.04
N ARG A 187 -64.49 42.22 36.07
CA ARG A 187 -64.96 42.96 37.21
C ARG A 187 -66.41 43.53 36.91
N CYS A 188 -67.29 43.37 37.87
CA CYS A 188 -68.61 43.93 37.72
C CYS A 188 -68.92 44.81 38.94
N ASN A 189 -69.50 45.99 38.75
CA ASN A 189 -70.01 46.80 39.84
C ASN A 189 -71.36 46.25 40.25
N TRP A 190 -71.91 46.74 41.34
CA TRP A 190 -73.18 46.33 41.92
C TRP A 190 -74.40 46.77 41.05
N TRP A 191 -74.19 47.68 40.11
CA TRP A 191 -75.19 48.11 39.10
C TRP A 191 -75.22 47.20 37.86
N GLY A 192 -74.46 46.11 37.82
CA GLY A 192 -74.45 45.16 36.73
C GLY A 192 -73.54 45.53 35.54
N SER A 193 -72.83 46.65 35.58
CA SER A 193 -71.81 46.99 34.56
C SER A 193 -70.57 46.20 34.76
N CYS A 194 -70.10 45.46 33.72
CA CYS A 194 -68.93 44.65 33.80
C CYS A 194 -67.86 45.12 32.80
N TRP A 195 -66.66 45.07 33.19
CA TRP A 195 -65.42 45.34 32.38
C TRP A 195 -64.41 44.28 32.60
N PHE A 196 -63.49 44.17 31.66
CA PHE A 196 -62.33 43.30 31.85
C PHE A 196 -61.12 44.12 32.33
N GLU A 197 -60.57 43.77 33.49
CA GLU A 197 -59.32 44.31 34.01
C GLU A 197 -58.20 43.39 33.63
N THR A 198 -57.15 43.95 33.02
CA THR A 198 -55.91 43.17 32.73
C THR A 198 -55.17 42.98 34.02
N THR A 199 -54.93 41.73 34.42
CA THR A 199 -54.22 41.36 35.64
C THR A 199 -52.80 40.90 35.37
N ALA A 200 -52.51 40.45 34.17
CA ALA A 200 -51.15 40.11 33.75
C ALA A 200 -50.95 40.31 32.24
N TYR A 201 -49.70 40.56 31.90
CA TYR A 201 -49.24 40.68 30.48
C TYR A 201 -48.29 39.56 30.17
N LEU A 202 -48.26 39.11 28.88
CA LEU A 202 -47.24 38.22 28.39
C LEU A 202 -45.88 38.89 28.57
N ARG A 203 -44.93 38.12 29.06
CA ARG A 203 -43.53 38.47 29.16
C ARG A 203 -42.75 37.61 28.22
N TYR A 204 -41.83 38.16 27.48
CA TYR A 204 -41.01 37.50 26.50
C TYR A 204 -39.53 37.71 26.88
N ASP A 205 -38.72 36.72 26.51
CA ASP A 205 -37.28 36.86 26.47
C ASP A 205 -36.72 36.13 25.25
N ASP A 206 -35.75 36.73 24.58
CA ASP A 206 -35.07 36.11 23.44
C ASP A 206 -33.80 35.44 23.98
N CYS A 207 -33.74 34.16 23.78
CA CYS A 207 -32.69 33.30 24.24
C CYS A 207 -31.77 32.88 23.09
N LEU A 208 -30.47 32.89 23.32
CA LEU A 208 -29.43 32.49 22.37
C LEU A 208 -28.68 31.28 22.91
N ASN A 209 -28.52 30.27 22.09
CA ASN A 209 -27.62 29.16 22.32
C ASN A 209 -26.51 29.20 21.28
N GLU A 210 -25.25 29.25 21.75
CA GLU A 210 -24.07 29.20 20.89
C GLU A 210 -23.35 27.87 21.12
N TYR A 211 -23.06 27.15 20.06
CA TYR A 211 -22.30 25.91 20.10
C TYR A 211 -21.37 25.76 18.90
N GLU A 212 -20.22 25.13 19.13
CA GLU A 212 -19.28 24.84 18.04
C GLU A 212 -19.69 23.59 17.27
N VAL A 213 -19.58 23.68 15.95
CA VAL A 213 -19.70 22.55 15.04
C VAL A 213 -18.34 22.30 14.39
N ALA A 214 -17.86 21.08 14.49
CA ALA A 214 -16.59 20.72 13.85
C ALA A 214 -16.66 20.90 12.35
N GLY A 215 -15.55 21.28 11.72
CA GLY A 215 -15.44 21.31 10.27
C GLY A 215 -15.55 19.91 9.66
N GLY A 216 -15.81 19.84 8.38
CA GLY A 216 -15.88 18.59 7.63
C GLY A 216 -14.56 17.81 7.71
N LEU A 217 -14.63 16.48 7.78
CA LEU A 217 -13.43 15.64 7.78
C LEU A 217 -12.69 15.75 6.46
N GLY A 218 -11.38 15.68 6.50
CA GLY A 218 -10.56 15.58 5.30
C GLY A 218 -10.76 14.24 4.59
N GLY A 219 -10.66 14.25 3.26
CA GLY A 219 -10.78 13.06 2.45
C GLY A 219 -9.64 12.07 2.72
N GLU A 220 -9.91 10.77 2.60
CA GLU A 220 -8.87 9.74 2.73
C GLU A 220 -7.83 9.87 1.60
N GLY A 221 -6.57 9.60 1.92
CA GLY A 221 -5.51 9.53 0.93
C GLY A 221 -5.69 8.35 -0.02
N GLY A 222 -5.33 8.54 -1.28
CA GLY A 222 -5.37 7.49 -2.30
C GLY A 222 -4.35 6.38 -2.06
N ASP A 223 -4.67 5.16 -2.45
CA ASP A 223 -3.76 4.04 -2.33
C ASP A 223 -2.54 4.19 -3.25
N GLY A 224 -1.40 3.71 -2.80
CA GLY A 224 -0.16 3.68 -3.58
C GLY A 224 -0.25 2.78 -4.82
N GLY A 225 0.50 3.10 -5.85
CA GLY A 225 0.60 2.30 -7.07
C GLY A 225 1.40 1.00 -6.85
N THR A 226 1.03 -0.05 -7.56
CA THR A 226 1.77 -1.32 -7.56
C THR A 226 3.01 -1.21 -8.45
N GLY A 227 4.16 -1.71 -7.99
CA GLY A 227 5.41 -1.73 -8.76
C GLY A 227 5.38 -2.65 -9.97
N ARG A 228 6.40 -2.57 -10.82
CA ARG A 228 6.64 -3.54 -11.90
C ARG A 228 7.03 -4.89 -11.32
N GLY A 229 6.57 -5.95 -11.93
CA GLY A 229 6.91 -7.30 -11.52
C GLY A 229 6.31 -8.34 -12.44
N HIS A 230 6.57 -9.61 -12.15
CA HIS A 230 5.88 -10.71 -12.83
C HIS A 230 4.37 -10.55 -12.65
N GLY A 231 3.60 -10.65 -13.72
CA GLY A 231 2.16 -10.40 -13.72
C GLY A 231 1.74 -8.92 -13.76
N ASN A 232 2.66 -7.97 -13.56
CA ASN A 232 2.42 -6.52 -13.72
C ASN A 232 3.49 -5.84 -14.57
N GLU A 233 3.81 -6.42 -15.72
CA GLU A 233 4.92 -5.96 -16.59
C GLU A 233 4.59 -4.70 -17.37
N SER A 234 3.31 -4.43 -17.61
CA SER A 234 2.80 -3.28 -18.37
C SER A 234 1.65 -2.54 -17.69
N GLY A 235 1.30 -2.91 -16.46
CA GLY A 235 0.23 -2.28 -15.69
C GLY A 235 0.54 -0.82 -15.33
N SER A 236 -0.47 -0.08 -14.89
CA SER A 236 -0.29 1.27 -14.37
C SER A 236 0.51 1.23 -13.08
N LEU A 237 1.49 2.12 -12.97
CA LEU A 237 2.25 2.34 -11.73
C LEU A 237 1.67 3.49 -10.89
N GLN A 238 0.68 4.23 -11.40
CA GLN A 238 0.13 5.37 -10.69
C GLN A 238 -0.64 4.93 -9.45
N GLY A 239 -0.51 5.70 -8.38
CA GLY A 239 -1.34 5.60 -7.20
C GLY A 239 -2.75 6.12 -7.47
N ASP A 240 -3.68 5.72 -6.62
CA ASP A 240 -5.07 6.14 -6.72
C ASP A 240 -5.22 7.61 -6.26
N ILE A 241 -6.21 8.30 -6.79
CA ILE A 241 -6.55 9.66 -6.38
C ILE A 241 -7.16 9.60 -4.98
N GLY A 242 -6.79 10.55 -4.11
CA GLY A 242 -7.37 10.68 -2.78
C GLY A 242 -8.87 11.01 -2.84
N ALA A 243 -9.58 10.63 -1.79
CA ALA A 243 -11.01 10.87 -1.68
C ALA A 243 -11.33 12.36 -1.52
N GLN A 244 -12.52 12.75 -1.96
CA GLN A 244 -13.04 14.08 -1.66
C GLN A 244 -13.33 14.18 -0.15
N PRO A 245 -13.20 15.38 0.44
CA PRO A 245 -13.52 15.58 1.85
C PRO A 245 -15.03 15.56 2.08
N ASP A 246 -15.42 15.36 3.34
CA ASP A 246 -16.79 15.59 3.76
C ASP A 246 -17.18 17.07 3.58
N PRO A 247 -18.46 17.35 3.27
CA PRO A 247 -18.98 18.71 3.23
C PRO A 247 -18.82 19.41 4.60
N ASP A 248 -18.94 20.72 4.61
CA ASP A 248 -19.08 21.44 5.87
C ASP A 248 -20.32 20.98 6.65
N ASN A 249 -20.26 21.10 7.96
CA ASN A 249 -21.38 20.75 8.84
C ASN A 249 -22.34 21.94 9.10
N GLY A 250 -22.24 22.99 8.29
CA GLY A 250 -23.03 24.21 8.44
C GLY A 250 -22.42 25.22 9.43
N CYS A 251 -23.17 26.26 9.79
CA CYS A 251 -22.81 27.25 10.80
C CYS A 251 -21.43 27.92 10.60
N ASN A 252 -21.10 28.24 9.35
CA ASN A 252 -19.79 28.80 8.97
C ASN A 252 -18.60 27.88 9.27
N SER A 253 -18.80 26.59 9.52
CA SER A 253 -17.71 25.61 9.45
C SER A 253 -17.19 25.53 8.03
N SER A 254 -15.99 25.01 7.84
CA SER A 254 -15.44 24.82 6.49
C SER A 254 -15.34 23.33 6.14
N GLN A 255 -15.40 23.05 4.85
CA GLN A 255 -15.15 21.74 4.30
C GLN A 255 -13.70 21.33 4.59
N GLY A 256 -13.45 20.04 4.79
CA GLY A 256 -12.09 19.48 4.89
C GLY A 256 -11.33 19.63 3.58
N GLN A 257 -10.06 19.22 3.60
CA GLN A 257 -9.23 19.17 2.41
C GLN A 257 -9.35 17.80 1.72
N PRO A 258 -9.23 17.71 0.40
CA PRO A 258 -9.18 16.42 -0.28
C PRO A 258 -7.94 15.63 0.18
N GLY A 259 -8.03 14.31 0.16
CA GLY A 259 -6.90 13.44 0.37
C GLY A 259 -5.87 13.56 -0.76
N GLU A 260 -4.61 13.34 -0.47
CA GLU A 260 -3.55 13.33 -1.47
C GLU A 260 -3.60 12.06 -2.33
N THR A 261 -3.10 12.17 -3.56
CA THR A 261 -2.90 11.00 -4.43
C THR A 261 -1.80 10.11 -3.87
N GLY A 262 -1.99 8.79 -3.95
CA GLY A 262 -0.95 7.83 -3.58
C GLY A 262 0.28 7.92 -4.48
N GLY A 263 1.43 7.55 -3.95
CA GLY A 263 2.70 7.47 -4.68
C GLY A 263 2.65 6.44 -5.81
N ALA A 264 3.38 6.68 -6.87
CA ALA A 264 3.51 5.72 -7.96
C ALA A 264 4.34 4.49 -7.53
N GLY A 265 4.02 3.31 -8.05
CA GLY A 265 4.88 2.13 -7.93
C GLY A 265 6.18 2.30 -8.71
N GLY A 266 7.24 1.60 -8.28
CA GLY A 266 8.54 1.63 -8.95
C GLY A 266 8.56 0.81 -10.24
N GLU A 267 9.34 1.24 -11.20
CA GLU A 267 9.74 0.43 -12.34
C GLU A 267 10.59 -0.77 -11.89
N TRP A 268 10.98 -1.65 -12.82
CA TRP A 268 11.83 -2.78 -12.52
C TRP A 268 13.05 -2.39 -11.68
N ALA A 269 13.17 -2.98 -10.49
CA ALA A 269 14.25 -2.74 -9.54
C ALA A 269 14.39 -1.26 -9.11
N LEU A 270 13.32 -0.49 -9.13
CA LEU A 270 13.29 0.85 -8.57
C LEU A 270 12.34 0.91 -7.37
N LYS A 271 12.66 1.82 -6.44
CA LYS A 271 11.81 2.14 -5.29
C LYS A 271 10.47 2.69 -5.78
N GLY A 272 9.39 2.42 -5.08
CA GLY A 272 8.13 3.13 -5.23
C GLY A 272 8.25 4.58 -4.78
N ALA A 273 7.37 5.45 -5.26
CA ALA A 273 7.38 6.85 -4.90
C ALA A 273 6.86 7.08 -3.48
N ASP A 274 7.50 8.00 -2.78
CA ASP A 274 7.04 8.53 -1.50
C ASP A 274 5.95 9.60 -1.74
N THR A 275 5.14 9.86 -0.74
CA THR A 275 4.17 10.96 -0.68
C THR A 275 4.51 11.86 0.51
N ASN A 276 3.61 12.78 0.88
CA ASN A 276 3.78 13.59 2.09
C ASN A 276 3.26 12.89 3.37
N ASN A 277 2.94 11.61 3.29
CA ASN A 277 2.52 10.82 4.44
C ASN A 277 3.75 10.42 5.30
N THR A 278 3.54 9.63 6.33
CA THR A 278 4.60 9.22 7.27
C THR A 278 5.26 7.88 6.92
N GLY A 279 4.84 7.25 5.83
CA GLY A 279 5.41 6.02 5.31
C GLY A 279 6.53 6.26 4.30
N ASP A 280 6.87 5.23 3.60
CA ASP A 280 7.82 5.24 2.49
C ASP A 280 7.28 4.40 1.33
N GLY A 281 7.66 4.74 0.12
CA GLY A 281 7.52 3.82 -1.01
C GLY A 281 8.37 2.56 -0.77
N GLY A 282 7.91 1.42 -1.23
CA GLY A 282 8.58 0.14 -1.08
C GLY A 282 9.95 0.10 -1.75
N ALA A 283 10.91 -0.55 -1.12
CA ALA A 283 12.23 -0.75 -1.71
C ALA A 283 12.16 -1.64 -2.97
N PRO A 284 13.13 -1.53 -3.89
CA PRO A 284 13.22 -2.43 -5.03
C PRO A 284 13.59 -3.86 -4.59
N GLY A 285 13.14 -4.85 -5.36
CA GLY A 285 13.64 -6.21 -5.29
C GLY A 285 15.02 -6.36 -5.95
N ARG A 286 15.77 -7.35 -5.51
CA ARG A 286 17.09 -7.66 -6.08
C ARG A 286 16.95 -8.49 -7.35
N ALA A 287 17.84 -8.27 -8.31
CA ALA A 287 17.96 -9.17 -9.44
C ALA A 287 18.52 -10.53 -9.01
N ILE A 288 19.64 -10.52 -8.27
CA ILE A 288 20.23 -11.73 -7.70
C ILE A 288 20.57 -11.42 -6.24
N ALA A 289 20.02 -12.20 -5.32
CA ALA A 289 20.32 -12.12 -3.90
C ALA A 289 21.18 -13.30 -3.46
N GLY A 290 21.96 -13.11 -2.39
CA GLY A 290 22.73 -14.16 -1.76
C GLY A 290 24.22 -13.88 -1.73
N THR A 291 25.02 -14.95 -1.51
CA THR A 291 26.47 -14.88 -1.33
C THR A 291 27.15 -16.04 -2.05
N SER A 292 28.47 -15.92 -2.23
CA SER A 292 29.34 -17.02 -2.72
C SER A 292 29.02 -17.49 -4.13
N TYR A 293 28.79 -16.55 -5.05
CA TYR A 293 28.70 -16.84 -6.49
C TYR A 293 29.37 -15.74 -7.32
N SER A 294 29.66 -16.02 -8.57
CA SER A 294 30.14 -15.05 -9.54
C SER A 294 29.13 -14.87 -10.69
N VAL A 295 29.06 -13.66 -11.23
CA VAL A 295 28.23 -13.35 -12.39
C VAL A 295 29.13 -13.04 -13.57
N ILE A 296 28.90 -13.72 -14.70
CA ILE A 296 29.66 -13.53 -15.94
C ILE A 296 28.71 -13.34 -17.12
N GLY A 297 29.25 -13.02 -18.29
CA GLY A 297 28.51 -12.92 -19.55
C GLY A 297 28.05 -11.50 -19.88
N SER A 298 26.86 -11.37 -20.47
CA SER A 298 26.33 -10.10 -20.93
C SER A 298 25.65 -9.31 -19.81
N ILE A 299 26.44 -8.59 -19.03
CA ILE A 299 25.93 -7.80 -17.90
C ILE A 299 25.61 -6.38 -18.40
N SER A 300 24.35 -6.01 -18.42
CA SER A 300 23.86 -4.71 -18.86
C SER A 300 22.51 -4.37 -18.23
N ALA A 301 22.09 -3.11 -18.29
CA ALA A 301 20.75 -2.68 -17.82
C ALA A 301 19.58 -3.32 -18.57
N THR A 302 19.84 -3.98 -19.71
CA THR A 302 18.82 -4.74 -20.46
C THR A 302 18.75 -6.21 -20.07
N THR A 303 19.77 -6.76 -19.45
CA THR A 303 19.86 -8.16 -19.02
C THR A 303 19.64 -8.31 -17.52
N ILE A 304 20.17 -7.39 -16.71
CA ILE A 304 20.00 -7.40 -15.27
C ILE A 304 19.46 -6.06 -14.82
N LYS A 305 18.34 -6.06 -14.07
CA LYS A 305 17.81 -4.90 -13.38
C LYS A 305 17.66 -5.19 -11.89
N GLY A 306 18.37 -4.46 -11.08
CA GLY A 306 18.42 -4.60 -9.62
C GLY A 306 19.80 -4.96 -9.13
N ASP A 307 19.93 -4.92 -7.79
CA ASP A 307 21.18 -5.27 -7.12
C ASP A 307 21.55 -6.74 -7.39
N TYR A 308 22.81 -6.95 -7.64
CA TYR A 308 23.48 -8.24 -7.60
C TYR A 308 24.85 -8.02 -6.95
N PRO A 309 25.39 -8.96 -6.18
CA PRO A 309 26.71 -8.78 -5.61
C PRO A 309 27.72 -8.52 -6.72
N ALA A 310 28.49 -7.46 -6.56
CA ALA A 310 29.65 -7.27 -7.41
C ALA A 310 30.57 -8.50 -7.21
N THR A 311 31.07 -9.05 -8.30
CA THR A 311 32.15 -10.05 -8.26
C THR A 311 33.27 -9.53 -7.35
N PRO A 312 33.73 -10.31 -6.35
CA PRO A 312 34.86 -9.91 -5.55
C PRO A 312 36.12 -9.69 -6.39
#